data_172270ce944733e5f68896db8768cee5
#
_entry.id   172270ce944733e5f68896db8768cee5
#
_cell.length_a   1.000
_cell.length_b   1.000
_cell.length_c   1.000
_cell.angle_alpha   90.00
_cell.angle_beta   90.00
_cell.angle_gamma   90.00
#
_symmetry.space_group_name_H-M   'P 1'
#
loop_
_entity.id
_entity.type
_entity.pdbx_description
1 polymer ?
#
loop_
_entity_poly.entity_id
_entity_poly.type
_entity_poly.pdbx_seq_one_letter_code
_entity_poly.pdbx_strand_id
1 'polypeptide(L)'
;LHILRLHAYTRTARLLAGAFGAYSLGANNIANVMGVFVPISPFTDISISSFFVFSSKEQLFLLGGLAIAVGVFTYSKKVMFTVGNDLLKMSPVAAFIVVISHSIVLFLFASQGISNFLQSINLPSIPLVPVSSSQAVVGAVIGIGLLKGGKEVQWSVAGKITVGWFTLPVIAALISIILL
;
A
#
# COMPACT_ATOMS: atom_id res chain seq x y z
N LEU A 1 -24.06 -20.31 -21.01
CA LEU A 1 -23.10 -19.38 -21.69
C LEU A 1 -22.94 -18.06 -20.93
N HIS A 2 -24.02 -17.46 -20.43
CA HIS A 2 -23.96 -16.15 -19.73
C HIS A 2 -23.22 -16.25 -18.37
N ILE A 3 -23.46 -17.29 -17.60
CA ILE A 3 -22.82 -17.56 -16.31
C ILE A 3 -21.31 -17.81 -16.47
N LEU A 4 -20.90 -18.55 -17.49
CA LEU A 4 -19.48 -18.81 -17.78
C LEU A 4 -18.72 -17.51 -18.15
N ARG A 5 -19.36 -16.61 -18.90
CA ARG A 5 -18.78 -15.28 -19.20
C ARG A 5 -18.66 -14.42 -17.95
N LEU A 6 -19.66 -14.43 -17.08
CA LEU A 6 -19.62 -13.67 -15.81
C LEU A 6 -18.46 -14.13 -14.91
N HIS A 7 -18.19 -15.45 -14.83
CA HIS A 7 -17.05 -15.98 -14.11
C HIS A 7 -15.70 -15.55 -14.70
N ALA A 8 -15.58 -15.50 -16.03
CA ALA A 8 -14.38 -15.04 -16.70
C ALA A 8 -14.12 -13.55 -16.41
N TYR A 9 -15.13 -12.68 -16.53
CA TYR A 9 -15.03 -11.25 -16.23
C TYR A 9 -14.66 -10.99 -14.78
N THR A 10 -15.31 -11.65 -13.83
CA THR A 10 -15.03 -11.48 -12.40
C THR A 10 -13.63 -11.99 -12.03
N ARG A 11 -13.14 -13.04 -12.69
CA ARG A 11 -11.77 -13.53 -12.51
C ARG A 11 -10.75 -12.50 -13.00
N THR A 12 -10.93 -12.01 -14.23
CA THR A 12 -10.03 -11.01 -14.84
C THR A 12 -10.03 -9.71 -14.04
N ALA A 13 -11.20 -9.22 -13.64
CA ALA A 13 -11.30 -8.01 -12.81
C ALA A 13 -10.56 -8.15 -11.49
N ARG A 14 -10.66 -9.30 -10.80
CA ARG A 14 -9.92 -9.58 -9.56
C ARG A 14 -8.42 -9.66 -9.78
N LEU A 15 -7.95 -10.24 -10.88
CA LEU A 15 -6.53 -10.30 -11.21
C LEU A 15 -5.97 -8.90 -11.50
N LEU A 16 -6.69 -8.10 -12.30
CA LEU A 16 -6.29 -6.71 -12.59
C LEU A 16 -6.28 -5.84 -11.33
N ALA A 17 -7.30 -5.96 -10.48
CA ALA A 17 -7.34 -5.24 -9.21
C ALA A 17 -6.21 -5.67 -8.27
N GLY A 18 -5.91 -6.97 -8.21
CA GLY A 18 -4.78 -7.50 -7.44
C GLY A 18 -3.44 -7.00 -7.96
N ALA A 19 -3.23 -7.00 -9.27
CA ALA A 19 -2.03 -6.47 -9.89
C ALA A 19 -1.86 -4.96 -9.63
N PHE A 20 -2.94 -4.18 -9.79
CA PHE A 20 -2.94 -2.75 -9.48
C PHE A 20 -2.68 -2.49 -8.00
N GLY A 21 -3.28 -3.28 -7.11
CA GLY A 21 -3.03 -3.21 -5.66
C GLY A 21 -1.58 -3.53 -5.30
N ALA A 22 -1.02 -4.59 -5.88
CA ALA A 22 0.37 -4.98 -5.67
C ALA A 22 1.34 -3.89 -6.15
N TYR A 23 1.09 -3.30 -7.33
CA TYR A 23 1.87 -2.18 -7.86
C TYR A 23 1.81 -0.96 -6.93
N SER A 24 0.61 -0.53 -6.56
CA SER A 24 0.40 0.66 -5.73
C SER A 24 1.01 0.49 -4.33
N LEU A 25 0.86 -0.70 -3.74
CA LEU A 25 1.44 -1.03 -2.44
C LEU A 25 2.97 -1.10 -2.52
N GLY A 26 3.51 -1.72 -3.57
CA GLY A 26 4.95 -1.81 -3.79
C GLY A 26 5.58 -0.44 -3.96
N ALA A 27 5.02 0.42 -4.82
CA ALA A 27 5.49 1.78 -5.04
C ALA A 27 5.48 2.64 -3.77
N ASN A 28 4.42 2.51 -2.94
CA ASN A 28 4.33 3.18 -1.65
C ASN A 28 5.35 2.66 -0.63
N ASN A 29 5.46 1.33 -0.50
CA ASN A 29 6.27 0.71 0.55
C ASN A 29 7.76 0.77 0.27
N ILE A 30 8.20 0.70 -0.99
CA ILE A 30 9.62 0.77 -1.32
C ILE A 30 10.22 2.11 -0.86
N ALA A 31 9.46 3.20 -0.99
CA ALA A 31 9.87 4.51 -0.52
C ALA A 31 10.00 4.56 1.01
N ASN A 32 9.09 3.90 1.74
CA ASN A 32 9.13 3.81 3.20
C ASN A 32 10.34 3.00 3.70
N VAL A 33 10.65 1.87 3.05
CA VAL A 33 11.68 0.93 3.51
C VAL A 33 13.06 1.39 3.07
N MET A 34 13.22 1.81 1.82
CA MET A 34 14.53 2.08 1.23
C MET A 34 14.87 3.58 1.16
N GLY A 35 13.88 4.47 1.29
CA GLY A 35 14.09 5.91 1.15
C GLY A 35 15.11 6.49 2.12
N VAL A 36 15.15 5.99 3.35
CA VAL A 36 16.12 6.42 4.38
C VAL A 36 17.56 6.05 4.05
N PHE A 37 17.79 5.05 3.21
CA PHE A 37 19.12 4.60 2.80
C PHE A 37 19.63 5.30 1.53
N VAL A 38 18.78 6.03 0.82
CA VAL A 38 19.17 6.71 -0.43
C VAL A 38 20.36 7.67 -0.25
N PRO A 39 20.41 8.51 0.81
CA PRO A 39 21.52 9.44 1.03
C PRO A 39 22.86 8.75 1.33
N ILE A 40 22.83 7.53 1.87
CA ILE A 40 24.01 6.75 2.28
C ILE A 40 24.21 5.50 1.43
N SER A 41 23.58 5.48 0.24
CA SER A 41 23.67 4.32 -0.68
C SER A 41 25.13 4.03 -1.06
N PRO A 42 25.60 2.78 -0.94
CA PRO A 42 26.93 2.38 -1.38
C PRO A 42 27.03 2.17 -2.90
N PHE A 43 25.91 2.23 -3.60
CA PHE A 43 25.85 1.97 -5.04
C PHE A 43 26.25 3.21 -5.83
N THR A 44 26.86 2.99 -7.00
CA THR A 44 27.17 4.03 -7.99
C THR A 44 26.33 3.82 -9.24
N ASP A 45 26.10 4.87 -10.00
CA ASP A 45 25.35 4.81 -11.24
C ASP A 45 26.08 3.95 -12.28
N ILE A 46 25.35 3.02 -12.90
CA ILE A 46 25.86 2.12 -13.93
C ILE A 46 25.26 2.52 -15.27
N SER A 47 26.10 3.00 -16.19
CA SER A 47 25.70 3.28 -17.57
C SER A 47 25.68 1.99 -18.37
N ILE A 48 24.48 1.48 -18.69
CA ILE A 48 24.29 0.25 -19.49
C ILE A 48 24.31 0.58 -20.99
N SER A 49 23.80 1.76 -21.36
CA SER A 49 23.86 2.30 -22.73
C SER A 49 23.81 3.82 -22.71
N SER A 50 24.00 4.46 -23.88
CA SER A 50 23.88 5.92 -24.02
C SER A 50 22.52 6.47 -23.58
N PHE A 51 21.48 5.63 -23.53
CA PHE A 51 20.09 6.01 -23.22
C PHE A 51 19.59 5.44 -21.89
N PHE A 52 20.32 4.54 -21.27
CA PHE A 52 19.88 3.88 -20.03
C PHE A 52 20.98 3.87 -18.98
N VAL A 53 20.73 4.61 -17.91
CA VAL A 53 21.58 4.65 -16.70
C VAL A 53 20.82 3.99 -15.57
N PHE A 54 21.38 2.93 -15.00
CA PHE A 54 20.84 2.26 -13.81
C PHE A 54 21.39 2.99 -12.57
N SER A 55 20.60 3.91 -12.05
CA SER A 55 21.03 4.78 -10.96
C SER A 55 21.22 4.04 -9.64
N SER A 56 22.05 4.60 -8.76
CA SER A 56 22.24 4.12 -7.38
C SER A 56 20.92 3.89 -6.63
N LYS A 57 19.96 4.81 -6.79
CA LYS A 57 18.64 4.74 -6.22
C LYS A 57 17.82 3.55 -6.75
N GLU A 58 17.87 3.29 -8.05
CA GLU A 58 17.16 2.17 -8.68
C GLU A 58 17.72 0.82 -8.24
N GLN A 59 19.06 0.71 -8.11
CA GLN A 59 19.73 -0.48 -7.59
C GLN A 59 19.29 -0.76 -6.15
N LEU A 60 19.26 0.27 -5.31
CA LEU A 60 18.82 0.18 -3.92
C LEU A 60 17.34 -0.27 -3.84
N PHE A 61 16.48 0.32 -4.67
CA PHE A 61 15.06 -0.03 -4.71
C PHE A 61 14.82 -1.43 -5.26
N LEU A 62 15.61 -1.89 -6.21
CA LEU A 62 15.56 -3.28 -6.70
C LEU A 62 15.90 -4.27 -5.57
N LEU A 63 16.96 -3.99 -4.81
CA LEU A 63 17.33 -4.84 -3.65
C LEU A 63 16.20 -4.90 -2.62
N GLY A 64 15.61 -3.76 -2.26
CA GLY A 64 14.49 -3.69 -1.35
C GLY A 64 13.25 -4.41 -1.90
N GLY A 65 12.97 -4.27 -3.19
CA GLY A 65 11.88 -4.98 -3.86
C GLY A 65 12.04 -6.50 -3.83
N LEU A 66 13.25 -6.99 -4.04
CA LEU A 66 13.56 -8.42 -3.93
C LEU A 66 13.38 -8.93 -2.48
N ALA A 67 13.83 -8.17 -1.49
CA ALA A 67 13.63 -8.52 -0.09
C ALA A 67 12.13 -8.56 0.29
N ILE A 68 11.34 -7.59 -0.17
CA ILE A 68 9.88 -7.59 0.00
C ILE A 68 9.25 -8.82 -0.66
N ALA A 69 9.68 -9.17 -1.88
CA ALA A 69 9.17 -10.34 -2.59
C ALA A 69 9.43 -11.64 -1.79
N VAL A 70 10.63 -11.82 -1.25
CA VAL A 70 10.96 -12.97 -0.38
C VAL A 70 10.03 -13.00 0.84
N GLY A 71 9.79 -11.86 1.51
CA GLY A 71 8.86 -11.76 2.64
C GLY A 71 7.43 -12.14 2.26
N VAL A 72 6.96 -11.70 1.09
CA VAL A 72 5.62 -12.06 0.58
C VAL A 72 5.51 -13.57 0.34
N PHE A 73 6.48 -14.18 -0.31
CA PHE A 73 6.44 -15.64 -0.59
C PHE A 73 6.51 -16.49 0.68
N THR A 74 7.22 -16.04 1.69
CA THR A 74 7.47 -16.84 2.91
C THR A 74 6.39 -16.63 3.98
N TYR A 75 5.86 -15.42 4.16
CA TYR A 75 5.07 -15.07 5.35
C TYR A 75 3.68 -14.46 5.09
N SER A 76 3.36 -14.04 3.85
CA SER A 76 2.11 -13.32 3.54
C SER A 76 0.85 -14.09 3.92
N LYS A 77 0.85 -15.41 3.75
CA LYS A 77 -0.31 -16.28 4.01
C LYS A 77 -0.82 -16.15 5.44
N LYS A 78 0.08 -16.14 6.43
CA LYS A 78 -0.26 -15.98 7.84
C LYS A 78 -0.85 -14.60 8.13
N VAL A 79 -0.24 -13.56 7.59
CA VAL A 79 -0.71 -12.17 7.75
C VAL A 79 -2.11 -12.00 7.13
N MET A 80 -2.33 -12.53 5.92
CA MET A 80 -3.62 -12.44 5.23
C MET A 80 -4.77 -13.09 6.05
N PHE A 81 -4.53 -14.25 6.65
CA PHE A 81 -5.53 -14.92 7.48
C PHE A 81 -5.84 -14.15 8.78
N THR A 82 -4.82 -13.57 9.41
CA THR A 82 -5.01 -12.79 10.64
C THR A 82 -5.81 -11.51 10.36
N VAL A 83 -5.43 -10.75 9.32
CA VAL A 83 -6.08 -9.47 9.00
C VAL A 83 -7.48 -9.68 8.40
N GLY A 84 -7.67 -10.72 7.59
CA GLY A 84 -8.93 -10.97 6.87
C GLY A 84 -10.08 -11.45 7.76
N ASN A 85 -9.82 -11.98 8.95
CA ASN A 85 -10.84 -12.57 9.80
C ASN A 85 -11.27 -11.69 11.00
N ASP A 86 -10.39 -10.76 11.43
CA ASP A 86 -10.58 -10.12 12.74
C ASP A 86 -11.33 -8.77 12.70
N LEU A 87 -11.36 -8.08 11.56
CA LEU A 87 -11.93 -6.72 11.49
C LEU A 87 -13.38 -6.68 11.00
N LEU A 88 -13.69 -7.39 9.92
CA LEU A 88 -15.02 -7.47 9.32
C LEU A 88 -15.14 -8.73 8.45
N LYS A 89 -16.16 -9.53 8.65
CA LYS A 89 -16.48 -10.63 7.72
C LYS A 89 -17.01 -10.04 6.41
N MET A 90 -16.17 -10.05 5.38
CA MET A 90 -16.48 -9.43 4.09
C MET A 90 -16.94 -10.46 3.05
N SER A 91 -17.95 -10.08 2.26
CA SER A 91 -18.23 -10.80 1.02
C SER A 91 -17.08 -10.60 0.01
N PRO A 92 -16.90 -11.50 -0.97
CA PRO A 92 -15.87 -11.35 -2.00
C PRO A 92 -15.95 -10.02 -2.77
N VAL A 93 -17.16 -9.47 -2.95
CA VAL A 93 -17.37 -8.18 -3.60
C VAL A 93 -16.90 -7.04 -2.69
N ALA A 94 -17.22 -7.08 -1.39
CA ALA A 94 -16.75 -6.10 -0.44
C ALA A 94 -15.22 -6.09 -0.34
N ALA A 95 -14.59 -7.26 -0.27
CA ALA A 95 -13.14 -7.38 -0.28
C ALA A 95 -12.52 -6.80 -1.56
N PHE A 96 -13.13 -7.04 -2.72
CA PHE A 96 -12.70 -6.44 -3.99
C PHE A 96 -12.76 -4.90 -3.95
N ILE A 97 -13.82 -4.32 -3.43
CA ILE A 97 -13.98 -2.87 -3.29
C ILE A 97 -12.92 -2.31 -2.33
N VAL A 98 -12.63 -2.99 -1.22
CA VAL A 98 -11.55 -2.58 -0.28
C VAL A 98 -10.21 -2.54 -1.00
N VAL A 99 -9.86 -3.58 -1.77
CA VAL A 99 -8.61 -3.65 -2.51
C VAL A 99 -8.50 -2.48 -3.50
N ILE A 100 -9.55 -2.22 -4.28
CA ILE A 100 -9.54 -1.12 -5.26
C ILE A 100 -9.42 0.23 -4.55
N SER A 101 -10.22 0.50 -3.52
CA SER A 101 -10.19 1.77 -2.78
C SER A 101 -8.83 2.03 -2.15
N HIS A 102 -8.27 1.02 -1.49
CA HIS A 102 -6.92 1.08 -0.92
C HIS A 102 -5.87 1.36 -2.00
N SER A 103 -5.93 0.63 -3.13
CA SER A 103 -4.97 0.79 -4.23
C SER A 103 -5.03 2.17 -4.86
N ILE A 104 -6.23 2.73 -5.04
CA ILE A 104 -6.42 4.10 -5.56
C ILE A 104 -5.77 5.12 -4.61
N VAL A 105 -6.01 5.00 -3.31
CA VAL A 105 -5.40 5.92 -2.33
C VAL A 105 -3.88 5.87 -2.41
N LEU A 106 -3.28 4.67 -2.37
CA LEU A 106 -1.83 4.54 -2.46
C LEU A 106 -1.27 5.06 -3.78
N PHE A 107 -1.95 4.80 -4.88
CA PHE A 107 -1.55 5.26 -6.21
C PHE A 107 -1.59 6.79 -6.33
N LEU A 108 -2.62 7.44 -5.80
CA LEU A 108 -2.76 8.89 -5.82
C LEU A 108 -1.56 9.58 -5.13
N PHE A 109 -1.13 9.07 -3.98
CA PHE A 109 0.00 9.63 -3.22
C PHE A 109 1.38 9.19 -3.73
N ALA A 110 1.46 8.20 -4.62
CA ALA A 110 2.70 7.74 -5.24
C ALA A 110 2.91 8.24 -6.69
N SER A 111 1.85 8.78 -7.33
CA SER A 111 1.87 9.10 -8.75
C SER A 111 2.37 10.51 -9.05
N GLN A 112 3.60 10.62 -9.52
CA GLN A 112 4.15 11.87 -10.04
C GLN A 112 3.36 12.42 -11.23
N GLY A 113 2.85 11.54 -12.10
CA GLY A 113 2.05 11.94 -13.26
C GLY A 113 0.77 12.67 -12.86
N ILE A 114 0.04 12.19 -11.83
CA ILE A 114 -1.16 12.86 -11.32
C ILE A 114 -0.78 14.20 -10.66
N SER A 115 0.27 14.25 -9.87
CA SER A 115 0.74 15.50 -9.24
C SER A 115 1.08 16.56 -10.29
N ASN A 116 1.84 16.20 -11.33
CA ASN A 116 2.20 17.11 -12.44
C ASN A 116 0.97 17.53 -13.24
N PHE A 117 0.03 16.62 -13.50
CA PHE A 117 -1.22 16.94 -14.18
C PHE A 117 -2.04 17.97 -13.41
N LEU A 118 -2.22 17.79 -12.10
CA LEU A 118 -2.94 18.75 -11.26
C LEU A 118 -2.27 20.14 -11.29
N GLN A 119 -0.95 20.20 -11.23
CA GLN A 119 -0.20 21.46 -11.36
C GLN A 119 -0.42 22.12 -12.71
N SER A 120 -0.46 21.34 -13.82
CA SER A 120 -0.67 21.88 -15.16
C SER A 120 -2.02 22.55 -15.36
N ILE A 121 -3.03 22.18 -14.57
CA ILE A 121 -4.38 22.77 -14.57
C ILE A 121 -4.60 23.76 -13.40
N ASN A 122 -3.51 24.24 -12.78
CA ASN A 122 -3.52 25.18 -11.65
C ASN A 122 -4.31 24.69 -10.41
N LEU A 123 -4.40 23.37 -10.20
CA LEU A 123 -4.93 22.79 -8.97
C LEU A 123 -3.79 22.48 -7.99
N PRO A 124 -4.07 22.48 -6.68
CA PRO A 124 -3.10 22.03 -5.68
C PRO A 124 -2.63 20.60 -5.96
N SER A 125 -1.33 20.39 -6.02
CA SER A 125 -0.77 19.06 -6.22
C SER A 125 -0.96 18.17 -4.99
N ILE A 126 -1.17 16.88 -5.21
CA ILE A 126 -1.15 15.88 -4.14
C ILE A 126 0.31 15.72 -3.68
N PRO A 127 0.60 15.84 -2.38
CA PRO A 127 1.95 15.63 -1.89
C PRO A 127 2.40 14.19 -2.13
N LEU A 128 3.56 14.01 -2.75
CA LEU A 128 4.16 12.70 -3.00
C LEU A 128 4.86 12.21 -1.72
N VAL A 129 4.07 11.71 -0.80
CA VAL A 129 4.55 11.18 0.48
C VAL A 129 4.09 9.74 0.65
N PRO A 130 4.91 8.87 1.24
CA PRO A 130 4.48 7.53 1.61
C PRO A 130 3.34 7.61 2.62
N VAL A 131 2.22 6.97 2.30
CA VAL A 131 1.04 6.92 3.18
C VAL A 131 0.89 5.55 3.83
N SER A 132 0.23 5.51 4.97
CA SER A 132 0.02 4.26 5.70
C SER A 132 -0.99 3.37 4.97
N SER A 133 -0.50 2.26 4.42
CA SER A 133 -1.34 1.26 3.75
C SER A 133 -2.37 0.63 4.71
N SER A 134 -2.00 0.41 5.98
CA SER A 134 -2.91 -0.11 6.98
C SER A 134 -4.06 0.86 7.30
N GLN A 135 -3.78 2.16 7.37
CA GLN A 135 -4.83 3.18 7.55
C GLN A 135 -5.78 3.21 6.35
N ALA A 136 -5.26 3.14 5.13
CA ALA A 136 -6.07 3.11 3.93
C ALA A 136 -6.99 1.87 3.86
N VAL A 137 -6.47 0.68 4.19
CA VAL A 137 -7.28 -0.56 4.26
C VAL A 137 -8.35 -0.45 5.34
N VAL A 138 -7.99 -0.06 6.55
CA VAL A 138 -8.96 0.05 7.67
C VAL A 138 -10.04 1.08 7.35
N GLY A 139 -9.66 2.23 6.77
CA GLY A 139 -10.62 3.23 6.32
C GLY A 139 -11.60 2.69 5.27
N ALA A 140 -11.12 1.93 4.28
CA ALA A 140 -11.97 1.30 3.26
C ALA A 140 -12.93 0.26 3.87
N VAL A 141 -12.45 -0.57 4.83
CA VAL A 141 -13.28 -1.55 5.54
C VAL A 141 -14.37 -0.87 6.37
N ILE A 142 -14.01 0.17 7.12
CA ILE A 142 -14.97 0.96 7.91
C ILE A 142 -16.00 1.61 6.98
N GLY A 143 -15.57 2.20 5.85
CA GLY A 143 -16.48 2.80 4.87
C GLY A 143 -17.54 1.82 4.37
N ILE A 144 -17.15 0.59 4.01
CA ILE A 144 -18.10 -0.47 3.63
C ILE A 144 -19.01 -0.88 4.80
N GLY A 145 -18.44 -0.99 5.99
CA GLY A 145 -19.22 -1.32 7.18
C GLY A 145 -20.30 -0.27 7.50
N LEU A 146 -19.97 1.02 7.33
CA LEU A 146 -20.90 2.12 7.51
C LEU A 146 -22.05 2.10 6.47
N LEU A 147 -21.73 1.81 5.20
CA LEU A 147 -22.75 1.63 4.16
C LEU A 147 -23.73 0.49 4.48
N LYS A 148 -23.29 -0.52 5.24
CA LYS A 148 -24.14 -1.62 5.74
C LYS A 148 -24.81 -1.32 7.08
N GLY A 149 -24.80 -0.08 7.52
CA GLY A 149 -25.41 0.37 8.78
C GLY A 149 -24.52 0.29 10.01
N GLY A 150 -23.22 -0.01 9.86
CA GLY A 150 -22.21 0.04 10.92
C GLY A 150 -22.25 -1.06 11.98
N LYS A 151 -23.29 -1.91 11.99
CA LYS A 151 -23.51 -2.94 13.04
C LYS A 151 -22.52 -4.11 12.97
N GLU A 152 -21.99 -4.40 11.80
CA GLU A 152 -21.05 -5.51 11.58
C GLU A 152 -19.60 -5.10 11.84
N VAL A 153 -19.31 -3.80 11.99
CA VAL A 153 -17.95 -3.31 12.26
C VAL A 153 -17.61 -3.56 13.73
N GLN A 154 -16.48 -4.20 13.94
CA GLN A 154 -15.94 -4.39 15.29
C GLN A 154 -15.26 -3.11 15.78
N TRP A 155 -16.04 -2.15 16.26
CA TRP A 155 -15.56 -0.83 16.72
C TRP A 155 -14.49 -0.92 17.82
N SER A 156 -14.54 -1.95 18.65
CA SER A 156 -13.49 -2.22 19.65
C SER A 156 -12.13 -2.49 18.99
N VAL A 157 -12.12 -3.26 17.89
CA VAL A 157 -10.90 -3.56 17.13
C VAL A 157 -10.41 -2.31 16.40
N ALA A 158 -11.31 -1.59 15.74
CA ALA A 158 -10.99 -0.33 15.08
C ALA A 158 -10.39 0.69 16.06
N GLY A 159 -10.95 0.83 17.25
CA GLY A 159 -10.45 1.72 18.29
C GLY A 159 -9.05 1.33 18.78
N LYS A 160 -8.78 0.03 19.01
CA LYS A 160 -7.45 -0.47 19.39
C LYS A 160 -6.40 -0.17 18.30
N ILE A 161 -6.75 -0.37 17.04
CA ILE A 161 -5.87 -0.05 15.91
C ILE A 161 -5.59 1.44 15.87
N THR A 162 -6.60 2.28 16.00
CA THR A 162 -6.46 3.75 16.01
C THR A 162 -5.57 4.23 17.16
N VAL A 163 -5.78 3.72 18.37
CA VAL A 163 -4.89 4.01 19.52
C VAL A 163 -3.45 3.60 19.21
N GLY A 164 -3.25 2.43 18.59
CA GLY A 164 -1.93 1.97 18.15
C GLY A 164 -1.24 2.95 17.21
N TRP A 165 -1.96 3.56 16.27
CA TRP A 165 -1.39 4.54 15.34
C TRP A 165 -0.86 5.80 16.01
N PHE A 166 -1.44 6.21 17.14
CA PHE A 166 -0.94 7.34 17.92
C PHE A 166 0.15 6.95 18.92
N THR A 167 0.06 5.77 19.52
CA THR A 167 1.02 5.33 20.54
C THR A 167 2.35 4.88 19.95
N LEU A 168 2.34 4.21 18.78
CA LEU A 168 3.56 3.70 18.16
C LEU A 168 4.59 4.80 17.82
N PRO A 169 4.23 5.94 17.22
CA PRO A 169 5.19 7.03 16.98
C PRO A 169 5.79 7.59 18.26
N VAL A 170 4.99 7.70 19.33
CA VAL A 170 5.48 8.18 20.64
C VAL A 170 6.49 7.21 21.23
N ILE A 171 6.18 5.90 21.21
CA ILE A 171 7.09 4.86 21.69
C ILE A 171 8.40 4.87 20.88
N ALA A 172 8.28 4.97 19.54
CA ALA A 172 9.45 5.03 18.66
C ALA A 172 10.33 6.25 18.96
N ALA A 173 9.72 7.42 19.18
CA ALA A 173 10.43 8.64 19.55
C ALA A 173 11.18 8.48 20.89
N LEU A 174 10.51 7.91 21.91
CA LEU A 174 11.14 7.67 23.21
C LEU A 174 12.34 6.69 23.11
N ILE A 175 12.16 5.59 22.36
CA ILE A 175 13.26 4.63 22.13
C ILE A 175 14.42 5.32 21.40
N SER A 176 14.14 6.15 20.39
CA SER A 176 15.19 6.87 19.64
C SER A 176 15.97 7.84 20.54
N ILE A 177 15.30 8.52 21.48
CA ILE A 177 15.95 9.41 22.43
C ILE A 177 16.87 8.63 23.40
N ILE A 178 16.47 7.42 23.80
CA ILE A 178 17.27 6.58 24.72
C ILE A 178 18.50 5.99 24.02
N LEU A 179 18.40 5.72 22.72
CA LEU A 179 19.48 5.11 21.94
C LEU A 179 20.49 6.11 21.37
N LEU A 180 20.21 7.40 21.43
CA LEU A 180 21.04 8.50 20.93
C LEU A 180 21.87 9.10 22.05
#